data_555a1b4eea59c11237d67aebb1b8302a
#
_entry.id   555a1b4eea59c11237d67aebb1b8302a
#
_cell.length_a   1.000
_cell.length_b   1.000
_cell.length_c   1.000
_cell.angle_alpha   90.00
_cell.angle_beta   90.00
_cell.angle_gamma   90.00
#
_symmetry.space_group_name_H-M   'P 1'
#
loop_
_entity.id
_entity.type
_entity.pdbx_description
1 polymer ?
#
loop_
_entity_poly.entity_id
_entity_poly.type
_entity_poly.pdbx_seq_one_letter_code
_entity_poly.pdbx_strand_id
1 'polypeptide(L)'
;NGSCIIEYPKKIYCKYDLSNQKILVSNGQSLVIKTISGFYQYPISRTPLNFILNKEFLLKKINNLNERIVEEKFINFNFIENDNEINIFFDKKTHNLIGWQTLDIYQNLSITYLNSIIKNQKIKKSIFELPNRN
;
A
#
# COMPACT_ATOMS: atom_id res chain seq x y z
N ASN A 1 -13.64 5.50 3.21
CA ASN A 1 -13.73 4.06 3.00
C ASN A 1 -13.56 3.71 1.54
N GLY A 2 -13.22 2.46 1.28
CA GLY A 2 -13.04 1.97 -0.06
C GLY A 2 -12.68 0.50 -0.05
N SER A 3 -12.25 0.01 -1.20
CA SER A 3 -11.80 -1.36 -1.35
C SER A 3 -10.49 -1.41 -2.11
N CYS A 4 -9.66 -2.36 -1.74
CA CYS A 4 -8.37 -2.58 -2.40
C CYS A 4 -8.17 -4.04 -2.71
N ILE A 5 -7.52 -4.31 -3.83
CA ILE A 5 -7.05 -5.63 -4.22
C ILE A 5 -5.54 -5.53 -4.40
N ILE A 6 -4.81 -6.41 -3.74
CA ILE A 6 -3.35 -6.43 -3.79
C ILE A 6 -2.90 -7.77 -4.35
N GLU A 7 -2.01 -7.72 -5.34
CA GLU A 7 -1.34 -8.90 -5.86
C GLU A 7 0.17 -8.65 -5.83
N TYR A 8 0.89 -9.43 -5.06
CA TYR A 8 2.34 -9.32 -4.98
C TYR A 8 3.00 -9.87 -6.26
N PRO A 9 4.09 -9.27 -6.70
CA PRO A 9 4.64 -8.03 -6.17
C PRO A 9 4.07 -6.77 -6.84
N LYS A 10 3.93 -5.71 -6.07
CA LYS A 10 3.80 -4.33 -6.54
C LYS A 10 2.54 -3.99 -7.34
N LYS A 11 1.53 -4.86 -7.34
CA LYS A 11 0.26 -4.59 -8.01
C LYS A 11 -0.82 -4.28 -6.99
N ILE A 12 -1.54 -3.18 -7.22
CA ILE A 12 -2.63 -2.77 -6.35
C ILE A 12 -3.70 -2.09 -7.17
N TYR A 13 -4.94 -2.31 -6.80
CA TYR A 13 -6.08 -1.55 -7.27
C TYR A 13 -6.90 -1.14 -6.06
N CYS A 14 -7.04 0.16 -5.84
CA CYS A 14 -7.89 0.69 -4.77
C CYS A 14 -8.93 1.64 -5.36
N LYS A 15 -10.16 1.47 -4.92
CA LYS A 15 -11.26 2.35 -5.24
C LYS A 15 -11.78 2.93 -3.95
N TYR A 16 -11.87 4.26 -3.88
CA TYR A 16 -12.31 4.97 -2.69
C TYR A 16 -13.73 5.48 -2.86
N ASP A 17 -14.53 5.34 -1.81
CA ASP A 17 -15.94 5.75 -1.79
C ASP A 17 -16.05 7.23 -1.43
N LEU A 18 -15.25 8.06 -2.11
CA LEU A 18 -15.25 9.49 -1.90
C LEU A 18 -15.90 10.20 -3.09
N SER A 19 -16.39 11.40 -2.84
CA SER A 19 -17.06 12.21 -3.87
C SER A 19 -16.17 12.52 -5.07
N ASN A 20 -14.85 12.49 -4.90
CA ASN A 20 -13.91 12.74 -5.99
C ASN A 20 -13.58 11.50 -6.84
N GLN A 21 -14.22 10.37 -6.56
CA GLN A 21 -14.08 9.11 -7.31
C GLN A 21 -12.63 8.68 -7.47
N LYS A 22 -11.87 8.78 -6.40
CA LYS A 22 -10.44 8.45 -6.42
C LYS A 22 -10.21 6.96 -6.66
N ILE A 23 -9.31 6.65 -7.60
CA ILE A 23 -8.77 5.32 -7.78
C ILE A 23 -7.25 5.38 -7.75
N LEU A 24 -6.66 4.28 -7.30
CA LEU A 24 -5.21 4.12 -7.24
C LEU A 24 -4.89 2.77 -7.86
N VAL A 25 -4.03 2.75 -8.88
CA VAL A 25 -3.71 1.52 -9.61
C VAL A 25 -2.22 1.43 -9.85
N SER A 26 -1.64 0.28 -9.56
CA SER A 26 -0.27 -0.04 -9.96
C SER A 26 -0.25 -1.32 -10.77
N ASN A 27 0.47 -1.29 -11.90
CA ASN A 27 0.69 -2.48 -12.73
C ASN A 27 2.01 -3.20 -12.40
N GLY A 28 2.70 -2.76 -11.35
CA GLY A 28 4.00 -3.27 -10.96
C GLY A 28 5.17 -2.40 -11.40
N GLN A 29 4.96 -1.47 -12.30
CA GLN A 29 5.99 -0.54 -12.79
C GLN A 29 5.61 0.91 -12.55
N SER A 30 4.37 1.25 -12.82
CA SER A 30 3.86 2.61 -12.66
C SER A 30 2.66 2.63 -11.72
N LEU A 31 2.53 3.71 -10.98
CA LEU A 31 1.41 3.98 -10.10
C LEU A 31 0.63 5.16 -10.66
N VAL A 32 -0.68 4.99 -10.78
CA VAL A 32 -1.59 6.06 -11.19
C VAL A 32 -2.58 6.36 -10.09
N ILE A 33 -2.74 7.63 -9.78
CA ILE A 33 -3.78 8.13 -8.91
C ILE A 33 -4.68 9.02 -9.75
N LYS A 34 -5.94 8.64 -9.88
CA LYS A 34 -6.90 9.38 -10.71
C LYS A 34 -8.10 9.79 -9.88
N THR A 35 -8.48 11.05 -9.99
CA THR A 35 -9.68 11.62 -9.38
C THR A 35 -10.51 12.30 -10.47
N ILE A 36 -11.66 12.84 -10.12
CA ILE A 36 -12.47 13.66 -11.04
C ILE A 36 -11.64 14.83 -11.60
N SER A 37 -10.80 15.44 -10.76
CA SER A 37 -10.10 16.67 -11.10
C SER A 37 -8.62 16.51 -11.39
N GLY A 38 -8.07 15.30 -11.24
CA GLY A 38 -6.63 15.12 -11.38
C GLY A 38 -6.22 13.76 -11.89
N PHE A 39 -5.03 13.73 -12.50
CA PHE A 39 -4.39 12.50 -12.96
C PHE A 39 -2.91 12.61 -12.63
N TYR A 40 -2.39 11.66 -11.85
CA TYR A 40 -1.00 11.65 -11.41
C TYR A 40 -0.41 10.29 -11.72
N GLN A 41 0.75 10.28 -12.34
CA GLN A 41 1.46 9.02 -12.66
C GLN A 41 2.89 9.10 -12.18
N TYR A 42 3.33 8.07 -11.49
CA TYR A 42 4.68 7.98 -10.93
C TYR A 42 5.28 6.60 -11.23
N PRO A 43 6.61 6.51 -11.43
CA PRO A 43 7.25 5.19 -11.34
C PRO A 43 7.05 4.66 -9.93
N ILE A 44 6.61 3.40 -9.80
CA ILE A 44 6.37 2.85 -8.46
C ILE A 44 7.65 2.82 -7.62
N SER A 45 8.81 2.72 -8.27
CA SER A 45 10.10 2.73 -7.60
C SER A 45 10.38 4.01 -6.80
N ARG A 46 9.68 5.09 -7.11
CA ARG A 46 9.80 6.37 -6.39
C ARG A 46 8.76 6.55 -5.29
N THR A 47 7.95 5.54 -5.06
CA THR A 47 6.89 5.61 -4.05
C THR A 47 7.15 4.59 -2.93
N PRO A 48 6.65 4.83 -1.71
CA PRO A 48 6.77 3.86 -0.63
C PRO A 48 6.11 2.52 -0.96
N LEU A 49 5.14 2.48 -1.87
CA LEU A 49 4.47 1.25 -2.26
C LEU A 49 5.42 0.26 -2.92
N ASN A 50 6.53 0.73 -3.48
CA ASN A 50 7.58 -0.13 -4.03
C ASN A 50 8.09 -1.12 -2.99
N PHE A 51 8.13 -0.71 -1.74
CA PHE A 51 8.60 -1.52 -0.62
C PHE A 51 7.45 -2.25 0.07
N ILE A 52 6.34 -1.56 0.29
CA ILE A 52 5.17 -2.12 0.98
C ILE A 52 4.56 -3.27 0.18
N LEU A 53 4.53 -3.16 -1.14
CA LEU A 53 3.96 -4.18 -2.02
C LEU A 53 4.99 -5.20 -2.50
N ASN A 54 6.12 -5.33 -1.80
CA ASN A 54 7.15 -6.31 -2.08
C ASN A 54 7.31 -7.24 -0.88
N LYS A 55 6.73 -8.44 -1.00
CA LYS A 55 6.70 -9.39 0.10
C LYS A 55 8.10 -9.83 0.54
N GLU A 56 8.99 -10.08 -0.41
CA GLU A 56 10.37 -10.49 -0.11
C GLU A 56 11.12 -9.40 0.64
N PHE A 57 10.97 -8.16 0.19
CA PHE A 57 11.60 -7.02 0.86
C PHE A 57 11.08 -6.89 2.29
N LEU A 58 9.76 -6.98 2.48
CA LEU A 58 9.15 -6.86 3.81
C LEU A 58 9.65 -7.95 4.74
N LEU A 59 9.73 -9.20 4.26
CA LEU A 59 10.21 -10.31 5.08
C LEU A 59 11.65 -10.11 5.52
N LYS A 60 12.51 -9.61 4.64
CA LYS A 60 13.90 -9.30 5.00
C LYS A 60 13.98 -8.21 6.06
N LYS A 61 13.19 -7.13 5.90
CA LYS A 61 13.19 -6.02 6.86
C LYS A 61 12.64 -6.45 8.20
N ILE A 62 11.56 -7.19 8.22
CA ILE A 62 10.94 -7.68 9.46
C ILE A 62 11.91 -8.54 10.24
N ASN A 63 12.68 -9.38 9.58
CA ASN A 63 13.66 -10.24 10.25
C ASN A 63 14.81 -9.45 10.89
N ASN A 64 15.06 -8.23 10.45
CA ASN A 64 16.16 -7.39 10.92
C ASN A 64 15.72 -6.26 11.83
N LEU A 65 14.42 -6.04 12.00
CA LEU A 65 13.90 -4.97 12.84
C LEU A 65 13.36 -5.51 14.16
N ASN A 66 13.47 -4.72 15.19
CA ASN A 66 12.84 -5.03 16.46
C ASN A 66 11.34 -4.88 16.30
N GLU A 67 10.62 -5.91 16.72
CA GLU A 67 9.18 -5.89 16.73
C GLU A 67 8.69 -4.87 17.74
N ARG A 68 7.71 -4.06 17.33
CA ARG A 68 7.10 -3.06 18.19
C ARG A 68 5.61 -3.32 18.29
N ILE A 69 5.14 -3.58 19.50
CA ILE A 69 3.71 -3.76 19.73
C ILE A 69 3.13 -2.40 20.09
N VAL A 70 2.27 -1.86 19.21
CA VAL A 70 1.61 -0.57 19.43
C VAL A 70 0.42 -0.76 20.36
N GLU A 71 -0.33 -1.82 20.17
CA GLU A 71 -1.44 -2.26 21.01
C GLU A 71 -1.39 -3.78 21.12
N GLU A 72 -2.25 -4.35 21.97
CA GLU A 72 -2.32 -5.81 22.10
C GLU A 72 -2.69 -6.52 20.80
N LYS A 73 -3.30 -5.79 19.85
CA LYS A 73 -3.80 -6.35 18.59
C LYS A 73 -2.87 -6.21 17.41
N PHE A 74 -1.89 -5.29 17.47
CA PHE A 74 -1.10 -4.91 16.31
C PHE A 74 0.39 -5.08 16.57
N ILE A 75 1.09 -5.51 15.52
CA ILE A 75 2.55 -5.46 15.47
C ILE A 75 2.90 -4.35 14.48
N ASN A 76 3.73 -3.42 14.92
CA ASN A 76 4.17 -2.28 14.12
C ASN A 76 5.65 -2.39 13.84
N PHE A 77 6.03 -2.21 12.57
CA PHE A 77 7.43 -2.08 12.15
C PHE A 77 7.64 -0.72 11.53
N ASN A 78 8.69 -0.04 11.97
CA ASN A 78 9.06 1.27 11.46
C ASN A 78 10.44 1.19 10.80
N PHE A 79 10.57 1.74 9.62
CA PHE A 79 11.87 1.84 8.95
C PHE A 79 11.87 3.01 7.97
N ILE A 80 13.08 3.36 7.51
CA ILE A 80 13.28 4.46 6.55
C ILE A 80 13.90 3.90 5.29
N GLU A 81 13.28 4.19 4.14
CA GLU A 81 13.80 3.84 2.82
C GLU A 81 13.64 5.01 1.87
N ASN A 82 14.72 5.38 1.17
CA ASN A 82 14.72 6.49 0.21
C ASN A 82 14.13 7.77 0.79
N ASP A 83 14.53 8.11 2.02
CA ASP A 83 14.06 9.30 2.75
C ASP A 83 12.57 9.27 3.08
N ASN A 84 11.91 8.12 2.94
CA ASN A 84 10.53 7.94 3.36
C ASN A 84 10.48 7.14 4.65
N GLU A 85 9.79 7.67 5.64
CA GLU A 85 9.50 6.92 6.87
C GLU A 85 8.26 6.07 6.64
N ILE A 86 8.38 4.78 6.91
CA ILE A 86 7.33 3.80 6.65
C ILE A 86 7.01 3.06 7.94
N ASN A 87 5.74 3.08 8.31
CA ASN A 87 5.20 2.24 9.38
C ASN A 87 4.28 1.21 8.77
N ILE A 88 4.48 -0.07 9.12
CA ILE A 88 3.63 -1.15 8.62
C ILE A 88 3.00 -1.85 9.81
N PHE A 89 1.70 -2.12 9.71
CA PHE A 89 0.92 -2.72 10.79
C PHE A 89 0.43 -4.11 10.37
N PHE A 90 0.66 -5.08 11.24
CA PHE A 90 0.18 -6.45 11.06
C PHE A 90 -0.72 -6.84 12.22
N ASP A 91 -1.70 -7.69 11.93
CA ASP A 91 -2.52 -8.29 12.97
C ASP A 91 -1.66 -9.25 13.80
N LYS A 92 -1.71 -9.12 15.11
CA LYS A 92 -0.88 -9.92 16.01
C LYS A 92 -1.22 -11.41 15.94
N LYS A 93 -2.48 -11.74 15.75
CA LYS A 93 -2.93 -13.14 15.71
C LYS A 93 -2.75 -13.80 14.35
N THR A 94 -3.16 -13.10 13.30
CA THR A 94 -3.19 -13.68 11.95
C THR A 94 -1.95 -13.36 11.14
N HIS A 95 -1.18 -12.34 11.54
CA HIS A 95 -0.04 -11.80 10.81
C HIS A 95 -0.41 -11.23 9.44
N ASN A 96 -1.69 -10.92 9.24
CA ASN A 96 -2.14 -10.24 8.03
C ASN A 96 -1.71 -8.79 8.04
N LEU A 97 -1.38 -8.28 6.86
CA LEU A 97 -1.15 -6.84 6.70
C LEU A 97 -2.45 -6.09 6.95
N ILE A 98 -2.43 -5.17 7.91
CA ILE A 98 -3.61 -4.36 8.26
C ILE A 98 -3.55 -3.01 7.58
N GLY A 99 -2.36 -2.44 7.45
CA GLY A 99 -2.23 -1.13 6.84
C GLY A 99 -0.83 -0.60 6.96
N TRP A 100 -0.67 0.62 6.51
CA TRP A 100 0.62 1.30 6.54
C TRP A 100 0.41 2.80 6.67
N GLN A 101 1.46 3.44 7.17
CA GLN A 101 1.53 4.88 7.30
C GLN A 101 2.85 5.33 6.71
N THR A 102 2.82 6.31 5.84
CA THR A 102 4.03 6.84 5.22
C THR A 102 4.14 8.34 5.44
N LEU A 103 5.38 8.80 5.60
CA LEU A 103 5.69 10.21 5.71
C LEU A 103 6.80 10.48 4.69
N ASP A 104 6.52 11.30 3.70
CA ASP A 104 7.49 11.62 2.66
C ASP A 104 8.44 12.74 3.08
N ILE A 105 9.38 13.11 2.22
CA ILE A 105 10.37 14.14 2.51
C ILE A 105 9.75 15.52 2.71
N TYR A 106 8.52 15.73 2.27
CA TYR A 106 7.77 16.97 2.45
C TYR A 106 6.87 16.94 3.68
N GLN A 107 7.01 15.91 4.53
CA GLN A 107 6.22 15.73 5.74
C GLN A 107 4.72 15.45 5.47
N ASN A 108 4.40 14.99 4.27
CA ASN A 108 3.03 14.60 3.94
C ASN A 108 2.75 13.21 4.52
N LEU A 109 1.77 13.13 5.39
CA LEU A 109 1.37 11.88 6.03
C LEU A 109 0.27 11.20 5.24
N SER A 110 0.47 9.94 4.93
CA SER A 110 -0.53 9.10 4.28
C SER A 110 -0.76 7.85 5.11
N ILE A 111 -2.02 7.56 5.42
CA ILE A 111 -2.39 6.40 6.24
C ILE A 111 -3.37 5.55 5.45
N THR A 112 -3.10 4.25 5.37
CA THR A 112 -3.98 3.29 4.73
C THR A 112 -4.26 2.14 5.69
N TYR A 113 -5.53 1.85 5.92
CA TYR A 113 -5.95 0.71 6.73
C TYR A 113 -6.72 -0.29 5.88
N LEU A 114 -6.45 -1.56 6.10
CA LEU A 114 -7.14 -2.66 5.44
C LEU A 114 -7.98 -3.40 6.48
N ASN A 115 -9.23 -3.67 6.15
CA ASN A 115 -10.08 -4.50 6.98
C ASN A 115 -10.87 -5.46 6.09
N SER A 116 -11.51 -6.46 6.68
CA SER A 116 -12.26 -7.47 5.95
C SER A 116 -11.41 -8.13 4.85
N ILE A 117 -10.20 -8.56 5.23
CA ILE A 117 -9.22 -9.09 4.28
C ILE A 117 -9.61 -10.52 3.85
N ILE A 118 -9.68 -10.74 2.54
CA ILE A 118 -9.91 -12.06 1.94
C ILE A 118 -8.68 -12.42 1.13
N LYS A 119 -8.10 -13.59 1.41
CA LYS A 119 -6.85 -14.02 0.77
C LYS A 119 -7.09 -15.02 -0.35
N ASN A 120 -6.14 -15.07 -1.27
CA ASN A 120 -6.04 -16.10 -2.31
C ASN A 120 -7.25 -16.20 -3.21
N GLN A 121 -7.92 -15.08 -3.46
CA GLN A 121 -9.02 -15.03 -4.40
C GLN A 121 -8.52 -14.99 -5.83
N LYS A 122 -9.31 -15.56 -6.73
CA LYS A 122 -9.06 -15.40 -8.16
C LYS A 122 -9.45 -13.98 -8.57
N ILE A 123 -8.55 -13.30 -9.27
CA ILE A 123 -8.74 -11.93 -9.72
C ILE A 123 -8.47 -11.84 -11.22
N LYS A 124 -9.24 -10.96 -11.89
CA LYS A 124 -8.92 -10.62 -13.28
C LYS A 124 -7.68 -9.76 -13.30
N LYS A 125 -6.66 -10.16 -14.05
CA LYS A 125 -5.42 -9.40 -14.15
C LYS A 125 -5.63 -8.00 -14.74
N SER A 126 -6.68 -7.84 -15.53
CA SER A 126 -7.00 -6.56 -16.16
C SER A 126 -7.32 -5.44 -15.18
N ILE A 127 -7.66 -5.73 -13.93
CA ILE A 127 -7.92 -4.68 -12.94
C ILE A 127 -6.68 -3.84 -12.63
N PHE A 128 -5.49 -4.40 -12.89
CA PHE A 128 -4.23 -3.69 -12.64
C PHE A 128 -3.74 -2.91 -13.85
N GLU A 129 -4.54 -2.84 -14.92
CA GLU A 129 -4.22 -1.99 -16.06
C GLU A 129 -4.38 -0.53 -15.66
N LEU A 130 -3.42 0.29 -16.07
CA LEU A 130 -3.44 1.70 -15.71
C LEU A 130 -4.60 2.40 -16.43
N PRO A 131 -5.35 3.26 -15.70
CA PRO A 131 -6.41 4.03 -16.33
C PRO A 131 -5.84 5.09 -17.25
N ASN A 132 -6.62 5.46 -18.28
CA ASN A 132 -6.27 6.56 -19.15
C ASN A 132 -6.56 7.90 -18.46
N ARG A 133 -5.83 8.92 -18.86
CA ARG A 133 -6.04 10.27 -18.35
C ARG A 133 -7.46 10.78 -18.64
N ASN A 134 -8.02 10.41 -19.77
CA ASN A 134 -9.36 10.84 -20.20
C ASN A 134 -10.39 9.74 -19.98
#